data_9377fe85c14a9d520ec8dd419a200ed6
#
_entry.id   9377fe85c14a9d520ec8dd419a200ed6
#
_cell.length_a   1.000
_cell.length_b   1.000
_cell.length_c   1.000
_cell.angle_alpha   90.00
_cell.angle_beta   90.00
_cell.angle_gamma   90.00
#
_symmetry.space_group_name_H-M   'P 1'
#
loop_
_entity.id
_entity.type
_entity.pdbx_description
1 polymer ?
#
loop_
_entity_poly.entity_id
_entity_poly.type
_entity_poly.pdbx_seq_one_letter_code
_entity_poly.pdbx_strand_id
1 'polypeptide(L)'
;MSGPLRLPGSVADVNASPEGPQTGAFFDLDGTLVAGFTVAAVTRDRLRRREIGAAEFLQMMQLAVEYRLGRSQFENVIAGAVGSTRGRLAEDVDEVGERIFQQSVVDLIYPEMRDLVRAHQRRGHTVVLSSSALTMQAEPVARYLGIDHVVCNRFVVGDDGVLTGEVQRPVIWGASKATSVQKFAAEHGISMRTSYFYADGDEDLALMHLVGNPRPVNPGPRLTSVAQRRGWPILRFGSRGGGGPLGRVRNLAAIGSLGPVAAGALSLGLLTRNKRIGLNFLTRTWPETVLTLNGVKLNIAGEENLNARRPAVFLFNHRNNFDIFIVAALVKDNWTGIAKKELATNPLVGPLGKLMDAAFIDRADTASAVAALAPIEEAARKGLSILVAPEGTRLDTQSVGPFKKGAFRIAMATGLPIVPIVIRNSESVAGRNSTTLHPGTVDVAVLPPVDVSGWTAENLGERIDEIRSVYVDLLADWRAGPTGGLDGRAGMPS
;
A
#
# COMPACT_ATOMS: atom_id res chain seq x y z
N MET A 1 7.73 23.46 -28.61
CA MET A 1 6.86 22.76 -27.65
C MET A 1 7.43 21.36 -27.44
N SER A 2 8.36 21.22 -26.50
CA SER A 2 8.90 19.91 -26.10
C SER A 2 7.89 19.25 -25.15
N GLY A 3 7.25 18.17 -25.62
CA GLY A 3 6.40 17.35 -24.78
C GLY A 3 7.15 16.80 -23.58
N PRO A 4 6.46 16.38 -22.50
CA PRO A 4 7.11 15.86 -21.31
C PRO A 4 8.03 14.70 -21.69
N LEU A 5 9.26 14.71 -21.16
CA LEU A 5 10.26 13.64 -21.34
C LEU A 5 9.63 12.31 -20.95
N ARG A 6 9.36 11.44 -21.95
CA ARG A 6 8.85 10.09 -21.72
C ARG A 6 10.00 9.25 -21.19
N LEU A 7 9.98 8.98 -19.89
CA LEU A 7 10.90 8.00 -19.30
C LEU A 7 10.42 6.60 -19.71
N PRO A 8 11.21 5.82 -20.46
CA PRO A 8 10.85 4.47 -20.85
C PRO A 8 10.53 3.60 -19.63
N GLY A 9 9.43 2.83 -19.70
CA GLY A 9 8.96 1.98 -18.61
C GLY A 9 8.08 2.67 -17.57
N SER A 10 7.76 3.95 -17.73
CA SER A 10 6.83 4.69 -16.87
C SER A 10 5.37 4.41 -17.25
N VAL A 11 4.43 4.77 -16.37
CA VAL A 11 2.99 4.79 -16.68
C VAL A 11 2.70 5.62 -17.94
N ALA A 12 3.43 6.71 -18.16
CA ALA A 12 3.29 7.55 -19.36
C ALA A 12 3.71 6.80 -20.63
N ASP A 13 4.71 5.93 -20.57
CA ASP A 13 5.13 5.08 -21.67
C ASP A 13 4.01 4.07 -22.04
N VAL A 14 3.43 3.41 -21.06
CA VAL A 14 2.29 2.51 -21.25
C VAL A 14 1.08 3.25 -21.80
N ASN A 15 0.75 4.42 -21.28
CA ASN A 15 -0.39 5.24 -21.75
C ASN A 15 -0.22 5.69 -23.22
N ALA A 16 1.00 5.72 -23.74
CA ALA A 16 1.30 6.06 -25.13
C ALA A 16 1.34 4.85 -26.08
N SER A 17 1.22 3.61 -25.55
CA SER A 17 1.24 2.39 -26.35
C SER A 17 -0.09 2.16 -27.09
N PRO A 18 -0.13 1.31 -28.13
CA PRO A 18 -1.37 0.92 -28.81
C PRO A 18 -2.38 0.31 -27.81
N GLU A 19 -3.66 0.59 -28.02
CA GLU A 19 -4.75 -0.01 -27.21
C GLU A 19 -5.12 -1.40 -27.70
N GLY A 20 -5.72 -2.17 -26.80
CA GLY A 20 -6.40 -3.42 -27.14
C GLY A 20 -5.72 -4.70 -26.62
N PRO A 21 -6.47 -5.81 -26.62
CA PRO A 21 -6.08 -7.06 -25.99
C PRO A 21 -4.95 -7.81 -26.70
N GLN A 22 -4.61 -7.43 -27.92
CA GLN A 22 -3.50 -8.02 -28.66
C GLN A 22 -2.11 -7.67 -28.09
N THR A 23 -2.03 -6.66 -27.20
CA THR A 23 -0.84 -6.36 -26.43
C THR A 23 -0.91 -7.06 -25.08
N GLY A 24 0.02 -7.97 -24.80
CA GLY A 24 0.15 -8.61 -23.49
C GLY A 24 0.99 -7.77 -22.53
N ALA A 25 0.61 -7.78 -21.27
CA ALA A 25 1.41 -7.23 -20.18
C ALA A 25 1.65 -8.35 -19.16
N PHE A 26 2.82 -8.96 -19.23
CA PHE A 26 3.20 -10.09 -18.38
C PHE A 26 3.99 -9.59 -17.19
N PHE A 27 3.61 -10.03 -16.00
CA PHE A 27 4.25 -9.62 -14.74
C PHE A 27 4.73 -10.84 -13.98
N ASP A 28 5.99 -10.87 -13.59
CA ASP A 28 6.46 -11.80 -12.57
C ASP A 28 5.97 -11.38 -11.18
N LEU A 29 6.00 -12.32 -10.22
CA LEU A 29 5.50 -12.11 -8.86
C LEU A 29 6.59 -11.66 -7.90
N ASP A 30 7.49 -12.58 -7.54
CA ASP A 30 8.49 -12.40 -6.50
C ASP A 30 9.62 -11.47 -6.99
N GLY A 31 9.98 -10.46 -6.19
CA GLY A 31 10.95 -9.44 -6.60
C GLY A 31 10.41 -8.38 -7.58
N THR A 32 9.27 -8.64 -8.21
CA THR A 32 8.66 -7.82 -9.27
C THR A 32 7.37 -7.15 -8.83
N LEU A 33 6.24 -7.87 -8.74
CA LEU A 33 4.99 -7.32 -8.18
C LEU A 33 5.09 -7.18 -6.67
N VAL A 34 5.75 -8.14 -6.02
CA VAL A 34 5.91 -8.24 -4.57
C VAL A 34 7.37 -8.07 -4.18
N ALA A 35 7.67 -7.25 -3.19
CA ALA A 35 9.01 -7.09 -2.65
C ALA A 35 9.47 -8.36 -1.91
N GLY A 36 10.52 -8.99 -2.40
CA GLY A 36 11.05 -10.23 -1.85
C GLY A 36 10.32 -11.48 -2.35
N PHE A 37 10.29 -12.53 -1.53
CA PHE A 37 9.79 -13.85 -1.94
C PHE A 37 8.56 -14.24 -1.13
N THR A 38 7.47 -14.57 -1.80
CA THR A 38 6.21 -15.01 -1.18
C THR A 38 6.37 -16.32 -0.42
N VAL A 39 7.27 -17.20 -0.85
CA VAL A 39 7.62 -18.43 -0.13
C VAL A 39 8.12 -18.16 1.29
N ALA A 40 8.79 -17.04 1.54
CA ALA A 40 9.24 -16.67 2.88
C ALA A 40 8.07 -16.31 3.80
N ALA A 41 6.99 -15.74 3.28
CA ALA A 41 5.76 -15.48 4.02
C ALA A 41 5.06 -16.79 4.39
N VAL A 42 4.95 -17.72 3.44
CA VAL A 42 4.39 -19.06 3.66
C VAL A 42 5.18 -19.83 4.74
N THR A 43 6.50 -19.87 4.62
CA THR A 43 7.37 -20.56 5.60
C THR A 43 7.22 -19.94 6.98
N ARG A 44 7.16 -18.61 7.09
CA ARG A 44 6.99 -17.90 8.37
C ARG A 44 5.64 -18.20 9.02
N ASP A 45 4.55 -18.24 8.25
CA ASP A 45 3.22 -18.58 8.77
C ASP A 45 3.19 -20.02 9.30
N ARG A 46 3.70 -20.99 8.55
CA ARG A 46 3.79 -22.40 8.95
C ARG A 46 4.65 -22.59 10.21
N LEU A 47 5.77 -21.86 10.33
CA LEU A 47 6.60 -21.88 11.56
C LEU A 47 5.85 -21.31 12.77
N ARG A 48 5.14 -20.19 12.61
CA ARG A 48 4.35 -19.56 13.69
C ARG A 48 3.25 -20.49 14.19
N ARG A 49 2.64 -21.26 13.29
CA ARG A 49 1.57 -22.21 13.58
C ARG A 49 2.09 -23.57 14.07
N ARG A 50 3.42 -23.75 14.11
CA ARG A 50 4.07 -25.02 14.43
C ARG A 50 3.68 -26.17 13.50
N GLU A 51 3.35 -25.84 12.24
CA GLU A 51 2.99 -26.80 11.19
C GLU A 51 4.23 -27.41 10.53
N ILE A 52 5.41 -26.83 10.73
CA ILE A 52 6.71 -27.33 10.25
C ILE A 52 7.54 -27.76 11.44
N GLY A 53 7.99 -29.01 11.44
CA GLY A 53 8.97 -29.52 12.39
C GLY A 53 10.39 -29.03 12.08
N ALA A 54 11.29 -29.06 13.09
CA ALA A 54 12.69 -28.64 12.91
C ALA A 54 13.40 -29.44 11.80
N ALA A 55 13.10 -30.72 11.64
CA ALA A 55 13.67 -31.57 10.60
C ALA A 55 13.19 -31.16 9.18
N GLU A 56 11.90 -30.90 9.01
CA GLU A 56 11.33 -30.43 7.74
C GLU A 56 11.90 -29.07 7.36
N PHE A 57 12.02 -28.15 8.33
CA PHE A 57 12.61 -26.83 8.10
C PHE A 57 14.09 -26.93 7.65
N LEU A 58 14.88 -27.79 8.31
CA LEU A 58 16.27 -28.03 7.91
C LEU A 58 16.37 -28.63 6.52
N GLN A 59 15.49 -29.56 6.14
CA GLN A 59 15.44 -30.14 4.82
C GLN A 59 15.10 -29.09 3.75
N MET A 60 14.14 -28.22 4.01
CA MET A 60 13.81 -27.09 3.11
C MET A 60 15.01 -26.14 2.95
N MET A 61 15.70 -25.81 4.03
CA MET A 61 16.91 -24.98 3.99
C MET A 61 18.04 -25.65 3.20
N GLN A 62 18.25 -26.95 3.39
CA GLN A 62 19.24 -27.72 2.63
C GLN A 62 18.94 -27.69 1.12
N LEU A 63 17.71 -27.97 0.71
CA LEU A 63 17.28 -27.90 -0.70
C LEU A 63 17.49 -26.50 -1.30
N ALA A 64 17.17 -25.45 -0.55
CA ALA A 64 17.39 -24.08 -0.99
C ALA A 64 18.89 -23.73 -1.17
N VAL A 65 19.75 -24.25 -0.29
CA VAL A 65 21.21 -24.07 -0.39
C VAL A 65 21.76 -24.88 -1.58
N GLU A 66 21.35 -26.12 -1.73
CA GLU A 66 21.76 -26.97 -2.88
C GLU A 66 21.37 -26.37 -4.21
N TYR A 67 20.15 -25.80 -4.30
CA TYR A 67 19.69 -25.08 -5.47
C TYR A 67 20.58 -23.85 -5.76
N ARG A 68 20.85 -23.01 -4.74
CA ARG A 68 21.74 -21.83 -4.88
C ARG A 68 23.16 -22.18 -5.32
N LEU A 69 23.64 -23.36 -4.93
CA LEU A 69 24.96 -23.87 -5.32
C LEU A 69 24.94 -24.59 -6.69
N GLY A 70 23.79 -24.60 -7.40
CA GLY A 70 23.63 -25.30 -8.68
C GLY A 70 23.69 -26.81 -8.59
N ARG A 71 23.52 -27.37 -7.38
CA ARG A 71 23.57 -28.85 -7.11
C ARG A 71 22.21 -29.51 -7.18
N SER A 72 21.12 -28.73 -7.23
CA SER A 72 19.74 -29.22 -7.37
C SER A 72 19.00 -28.41 -8.44
N GLN A 73 18.04 -29.03 -9.10
CA GLN A 73 17.16 -28.36 -10.06
C GLN A 73 15.95 -27.76 -9.34
N PHE A 74 15.32 -26.73 -9.94
CA PHE A 74 14.13 -26.07 -9.37
C PHE A 74 12.96 -27.06 -9.19
N GLU A 75 12.84 -28.05 -10.07
CA GLU A 75 11.83 -29.11 -10.01
C GLU A 75 11.88 -29.88 -8.68
N ASN A 76 13.07 -30.13 -8.13
CA ASN A 76 13.23 -30.82 -6.84
C ASN A 76 12.79 -29.93 -5.68
N VAL A 77 13.07 -28.63 -5.75
CA VAL A 77 12.65 -27.65 -4.73
C VAL A 77 11.12 -27.57 -4.68
N ILE A 78 10.47 -27.43 -5.84
CA ILE A 78 9.01 -27.34 -5.89
C ILE A 78 8.35 -28.68 -5.52
N ALA A 79 8.90 -29.82 -5.93
CA ALA A 79 8.40 -31.13 -5.54
C ALA A 79 8.45 -31.34 -4.03
N GLY A 80 9.50 -30.92 -3.37
CA GLY A 80 9.62 -30.95 -1.91
C GLY A 80 8.57 -30.08 -1.21
N ALA A 81 8.35 -28.87 -1.73
CA ALA A 81 7.35 -27.95 -1.18
C ALA A 81 5.92 -28.49 -1.36
N VAL A 82 5.60 -29.03 -2.56
CA VAL A 82 4.28 -29.58 -2.89
C VAL A 82 4.03 -30.91 -2.18
N GLY A 83 5.05 -31.75 -2.03
CA GLY A 83 4.95 -33.05 -1.33
C GLY A 83 4.41 -32.92 0.10
N SER A 84 4.71 -31.83 0.80
CA SER A 84 4.22 -31.56 2.16
C SER A 84 2.71 -31.22 2.21
N THR A 85 2.05 -31.01 1.07
CA THR A 85 0.60 -30.74 1.00
C THR A 85 -0.23 -31.98 0.69
N ARG A 86 0.40 -33.14 0.44
CA ARG A 86 -0.28 -34.41 0.15
C ARG A 86 -1.35 -34.72 1.19
N GLY A 87 -2.55 -35.08 0.73
CA GLY A 87 -3.67 -35.46 1.59
C GLY A 87 -4.46 -34.27 2.17
N ARG A 88 -4.09 -33.04 1.86
CA ARG A 88 -4.89 -31.85 2.24
C ARG A 88 -5.94 -31.53 1.17
N LEU A 89 -7.06 -30.97 1.55
CA LEU A 89 -8.03 -30.42 0.59
C LEU A 89 -7.45 -29.22 -0.16
N ALA A 90 -7.73 -29.12 -1.43
CA ALA A 90 -7.27 -27.99 -2.25
C ALA A 90 -7.81 -26.65 -1.72
N GLU A 91 -9.09 -26.63 -1.32
CA GLU A 91 -9.74 -25.45 -0.72
C GLU A 91 -9.04 -24.96 0.55
N ASP A 92 -8.63 -25.87 1.44
CA ASP A 92 -7.90 -25.51 2.67
C ASP A 92 -6.57 -24.82 2.34
N VAL A 93 -5.88 -25.27 1.29
CA VAL A 93 -4.61 -24.68 0.86
C VAL A 93 -4.82 -23.31 0.23
N ASP A 94 -5.90 -23.11 -0.50
CA ASP A 94 -6.27 -21.81 -1.09
C ASP A 94 -6.66 -20.80 0.02
N GLU A 95 -7.41 -21.23 1.03
CA GLU A 95 -7.71 -20.40 2.21
C GLU A 95 -6.45 -19.99 2.98
N VAL A 96 -5.49 -20.91 3.11
CA VAL A 96 -4.16 -20.61 3.68
C VAL A 96 -3.45 -19.55 2.85
N GLY A 97 -3.47 -19.67 1.52
CA GLY A 97 -2.89 -18.71 0.61
C GLY A 97 -3.48 -17.31 0.78
N GLU A 98 -4.82 -17.21 0.79
CA GLU A 98 -5.55 -15.96 0.99
C GLU A 98 -5.21 -15.31 2.34
N ARG A 99 -5.21 -16.08 3.41
CA ARG A 99 -4.85 -15.60 4.74
C ARG A 99 -3.43 -15.07 4.80
N ILE A 100 -2.45 -15.78 4.22
CA ILE A 100 -1.05 -15.35 4.18
C ILE A 100 -0.90 -14.08 3.36
N PHE A 101 -1.61 -14.00 2.24
CA PHE A 101 -1.65 -12.79 1.43
C PHE A 101 -2.10 -11.59 2.25
N GLN A 102 -3.27 -11.67 2.90
CA GLN A 102 -3.83 -10.58 3.70
C GLN A 102 -2.94 -10.17 4.88
N GLN A 103 -2.27 -11.13 5.51
CA GLN A 103 -1.47 -10.86 6.72
C GLN A 103 -0.04 -10.40 6.43
N SER A 104 0.54 -10.81 5.30
CA SER A 104 2.00 -10.68 5.11
C SER A 104 2.44 -10.25 3.70
N VAL A 105 1.64 -10.49 2.64
CA VAL A 105 2.07 -10.25 1.27
C VAL A 105 1.51 -8.94 0.71
N VAL A 106 0.27 -8.59 1.05
CA VAL A 106 -0.41 -7.39 0.52
C VAL A 106 0.41 -6.12 0.75
N ASP A 107 1.06 -6.00 1.91
CA ASP A 107 1.91 -4.86 2.26
C ASP A 107 3.25 -4.83 1.49
N LEU A 108 3.61 -5.92 0.84
CA LEU A 108 4.84 -6.03 0.04
C LEU A 108 4.63 -5.70 -1.44
N ILE A 109 3.40 -5.51 -1.90
CA ILE A 109 3.14 -5.13 -3.30
C ILE A 109 3.74 -3.75 -3.58
N TYR A 110 4.55 -3.65 -4.65
CA TYR A 110 5.09 -2.36 -5.08
C TYR A 110 3.98 -1.46 -5.63
N PRO A 111 3.79 -0.23 -5.10
CA PRO A 111 2.80 0.72 -5.65
C PRO A 111 3.06 1.04 -7.11
N GLU A 112 4.33 1.19 -7.48
CA GLU A 112 4.75 1.51 -8.84
C GLU A 112 4.31 0.41 -9.82
N MET A 113 4.43 -0.85 -9.41
CA MET A 113 3.99 -1.98 -10.23
C MET A 113 2.46 -2.06 -10.30
N ARG A 114 1.78 -1.76 -9.22
CA ARG A 114 0.32 -1.63 -9.19
C ARG A 114 -0.17 -0.56 -10.16
N ASP A 115 0.49 0.60 -10.19
CA ASP A 115 0.15 1.70 -11.11
C ASP A 115 0.40 1.30 -12.57
N LEU A 116 1.44 0.50 -12.85
CA LEU A 116 1.71 -0.08 -14.17
C LEU A 116 0.65 -1.10 -14.57
N VAL A 117 0.25 -2.01 -13.68
CA VAL A 117 -0.84 -2.96 -13.92
C VAL A 117 -2.12 -2.21 -14.33
N ARG A 118 -2.49 -1.18 -13.56
CA ARG A 118 -3.65 -0.34 -13.86
C ARG A 118 -3.52 0.42 -15.19
N ALA A 119 -2.32 0.90 -15.52
CA ALA A 119 -2.08 1.57 -16.80
C ALA A 119 -2.33 0.61 -17.97
N HIS A 120 -1.85 -0.62 -17.90
CA HIS A 120 -2.13 -1.66 -18.89
C HIS A 120 -3.62 -2.01 -18.97
N GLN A 121 -4.29 -2.15 -17.82
CA GLN A 121 -5.74 -2.41 -17.76
C GLN A 121 -6.54 -1.27 -18.44
N ARG A 122 -6.20 -0.01 -18.18
CA ARG A 122 -6.85 1.15 -18.83
C ARG A 122 -6.65 1.19 -20.35
N ARG A 123 -5.52 0.64 -20.84
CA ARG A 123 -5.24 0.52 -22.28
C ARG A 123 -5.93 -0.69 -22.91
N GLY A 124 -6.66 -1.50 -22.14
CA GLY A 124 -7.31 -2.72 -22.62
C GLY A 124 -6.32 -3.82 -23.00
N HIS A 125 -5.08 -3.79 -22.46
CA HIS A 125 -4.10 -4.85 -22.67
C HIS A 125 -4.50 -6.11 -21.92
N THR A 126 -4.14 -7.28 -22.43
CA THR A 126 -4.28 -8.54 -21.70
C THR A 126 -3.21 -8.62 -20.62
N VAL A 127 -3.63 -8.43 -19.37
CA VAL A 127 -2.71 -8.45 -18.22
C VAL A 127 -2.62 -9.87 -17.66
N VAL A 128 -1.40 -10.35 -17.47
CA VAL A 128 -1.12 -11.73 -17.07
C VAL A 128 -0.09 -11.75 -15.93
N LEU A 129 -0.40 -12.41 -14.83
CA LEU A 129 0.59 -12.76 -13.82
C LEU A 129 1.29 -14.05 -14.27
N SER A 130 2.61 -14.00 -14.50
CA SER A 130 3.41 -15.14 -14.95
C SER A 130 4.52 -15.43 -13.95
N SER A 131 4.39 -16.49 -13.14
CA SER A 131 5.31 -16.76 -12.03
C SER A 131 5.65 -18.24 -11.89
N SER A 132 6.81 -18.50 -11.31
CA SER A 132 7.23 -19.81 -10.84
C SER A 132 6.62 -20.22 -9.47
N ALA A 133 5.88 -19.35 -8.85
CA ALA A 133 5.17 -19.60 -7.60
C ALA A 133 4.01 -20.59 -7.80
N LEU A 134 3.48 -21.12 -6.72
CA LEU A 134 2.27 -21.96 -6.70
C LEU A 134 1.00 -21.09 -6.74
N THR A 135 -0.13 -21.69 -7.16
CA THR A 135 -1.45 -21.03 -7.19
C THR A 135 -1.79 -20.33 -5.89
N MET A 136 -1.58 -20.98 -4.75
CA MET A 136 -1.85 -20.39 -3.42
C MET A 136 -1.09 -19.09 -3.13
N GLN A 137 0.00 -18.81 -3.86
CA GLN A 137 0.79 -17.58 -3.72
C GLN A 137 0.39 -16.56 -4.78
N ALA A 138 0.19 -16.99 -6.03
CA ALA A 138 -0.02 -16.14 -7.18
C ALA A 138 -1.46 -15.62 -7.30
N GLU A 139 -2.46 -16.47 -7.09
CA GLU A 139 -3.86 -16.13 -7.32
C GLU A 139 -4.41 -15.06 -6.36
N PRO A 140 -4.08 -15.05 -5.04
CA PRO A 140 -4.51 -13.95 -4.17
C PRO A 140 -3.97 -12.59 -4.61
N VAL A 141 -2.73 -12.53 -5.11
CA VAL A 141 -2.13 -11.30 -5.65
C VAL A 141 -2.82 -10.87 -6.94
N ALA A 142 -3.10 -11.83 -7.84
CA ALA A 142 -3.81 -11.57 -9.09
C ALA A 142 -5.22 -11.00 -8.81
N ARG A 143 -6.00 -11.64 -7.95
CA ARG A 143 -7.34 -11.14 -7.53
C ARG A 143 -7.28 -9.73 -6.95
N TYR A 144 -6.31 -9.47 -6.08
CA TYR A 144 -6.14 -8.15 -5.47
C TYR A 144 -5.81 -7.05 -6.49
N LEU A 145 -5.02 -7.37 -7.52
CA LEU A 145 -4.63 -6.44 -8.57
C LEU A 145 -5.64 -6.38 -9.75
N GLY A 146 -6.70 -7.20 -9.72
CA GLY A 146 -7.66 -7.32 -10.82
C GLY A 146 -7.02 -7.92 -12.09
N ILE A 147 -6.13 -8.90 -11.94
CA ILE A 147 -5.50 -9.63 -13.03
C ILE A 147 -6.26 -10.94 -13.24
N ASP A 148 -6.90 -11.11 -14.40
CA ASP A 148 -7.77 -12.26 -14.68
C ASP A 148 -6.99 -13.51 -15.11
N HIS A 149 -5.78 -13.35 -15.60
CA HIS A 149 -4.99 -14.44 -16.17
C HIS A 149 -3.74 -14.74 -15.34
N VAL A 150 -3.58 -16.01 -14.95
CA VAL A 150 -2.45 -16.47 -14.14
C VAL A 150 -1.78 -17.68 -14.80
N VAL A 151 -0.51 -17.55 -15.13
CA VAL A 151 0.37 -18.61 -15.61
C VAL A 151 1.36 -18.94 -14.51
N CYS A 152 1.08 -19.98 -13.71
CA CYS A 152 1.90 -20.37 -12.56
C CYS A 152 1.89 -21.88 -12.34
N ASN A 153 2.71 -22.38 -11.42
CA ASN A 153 2.70 -23.79 -11.06
C ASN A 153 1.41 -24.15 -10.30
N ARG A 154 0.79 -25.28 -10.71
CA ARG A 154 -0.48 -25.76 -10.15
C ARG A 154 -0.29 -27.09 -9.44
N PHE A 155 -1.01 -27.26 -8.34
CA PHE A 155 -1.13 -28.57 -7.70
C PHE A 155 -1.88 -29.57 -8.59
N VAL A 156 -1.54 -30.85 -8.46
CA VAL A 156 -2.39 -31.92 -8.98
C VAL A 156 -3.41 -32.28 -7.92
N VAL A 157 -4.70 -32.15 -8.29
CA VAL A 157 -5.84 -32.43 -7.41
C VAL A 157 -6.48 -33.72 -7.85
N GLY A 158 -6.75 -34.63 -6.92
CA GLY A 158 -7.50 -35.88 -7.18
C GLY A 158 -8.99 -35.60 -7.38
N ASP A 159 -9.72 -36.59 -7.85
CA ASP A 159 -11.16 -36.50 -8.08
C ASP A 159 -11.98 -36.24 -6.81
N ASP A 160 -11.39 -36.51 -5.66
CA ASP A 160 -11.93 -36.24 -4.31
C ASP A 160 -11.63 -34.82 -3.79
N GLY A 161 -11.00 -33.96 -4.59
CA GLY A 161 -10.59 -32.60 -4.17
C GLY A 161 -9.33 -32.57 -3.31
N VAL A 162 -8.66 -33.72 -3.10
CA VAL A 162 -7.48 -33.86 -2.26
C VAL A 162 -6.22 -33.70 -3.11
N LEU A 163 -5.22 -32.99 -2.57
CA LEU A 163 -3.92 -32.81 -3.21
C LEU A 163 -3.10 -34.11 -3.23
N THR A 164 -2.61 -34.48 -4.40
CA THR A 164 -1.78 -35.66 -4.58
C THR A 164 -0.35 -35.50 -4.07
N GLY A 165 0.07 -34.26 -3.78
CA GLY A 165 1.45 -33.92 -3.44
C GLY A 165 2.35 -33.79 -4.68
N GLU A 166 1.76 -33.63 -5.87
CA GLU A 166 2.47 -33.43 -7.13
C GLU A 166 2.12 -32.07 -7.74
N VAL A 167 3.00 -31.58 -8.63
CA VAL A 167 2.81 -30.35 -9.41
C VAL A 167 2.51 -30.71 -10.86
N GLN A 168 1.60 -29.96 -11.49
CA GLN A 168 1.30 -30.13 -12.91
C GLN A 168 2.54 -29.86 -13.76
N ARG A 169 2.72 -30.68 -14.82
CA ARG A 169 3.85 -30.53 -15.74
C ARG A 169 3.43 -29.86 -17.04
N PRO A 170 4.32 -29.12 -17.73
CA PRO A 170 5.69 -28.80 -17.29
C PRO A 170 5.75 -27.84 -16.13
N VAL A 171 6.78 -27.98 -15.26
CA VAL A 171 7.04 -27.01 -14.18
C VAL A 171 7.43 -25.66 -14.79
N ILE A 172 6.76 -24.60 -14.33
CA ILE A 172 6.95 -23.24 -14.84
C ILE A 172 8.18 -22.62 -14.16
N TRP A 173 9.29 -22.60 -14.90
CA TRP A 173 10.57 -22.01 -14.50
C TRP A 173 11.46 -21.76 -15.74
N GLY A 174 12.18 -20.64 -15.76
CA GLY A 174 13.15 -20.35 -16.81
C GLY A 174 12.60 -20.46 -18.24
N ALA A 175 13.22 -21.31 -19.08
CA ALA A 175 12.78 -21.54 -20.46
C ALA A 175 11.36 -22.11 -20.55
N SER A 176 10.95 -22.95 -19.61
CA SER A 176 9.59 -23.51 -19.55
C SER A 176 8.54 -22.42 -19.29
N LYS A 177 8.86 -21.42 -18.45
CA LYS A 177 8.02 -20.23 -18.24
C LYS A 177 7.81 -19.46 -19.57
N ALA A 178 8.90 -19.26 -20.33
CA ALA A 178 8.83 -18.60 -21.62
C ALA A 178 7.94 -19.35 -22.61
N THR A 179 8.07 -20.68 -22.69
CA THR A 179 7.24 -21.54 -23.54
C THR A 179 5.76 -21.50 -23.14
N SER A 180 5.46 -21.53 -21.83
CA SER A 180 4.09 -21.46 -21.31
C SER A 180 3.43 -20.12 -21.63
N VAL A 181 4.16 -19.01 -21.50
CA VAL A 181 3.67 -17.67 -21.86
C VAL A 181 3.47 -17.55 -23.38
N GLN A 182 4.37 -18.07 -24.21
CA GLN A 182 4.17 -18.10 -25.66
C GLN A 182 2.92 -18.87 -26.06
N LYS A 183 2.70 -20.04 -25.45
CA LYS A 183 1.50 -20.85 -25.69
C LYS A 183 0.24 -20.04 -25.31
N PHE A 184 0.21 -19.46 -24.11
CA PHE A 184 -0.88 -18.59 -23.66
C PHE A 184 -1.12 -17.43 -24.65
N ALA A 185 -0.06 -16.75 -25.09
CA ALA A 185 -0.16 -15.65 -26.03
C ALA A 185 -0.76 -16.07 -27.37
N ALA A 186 -0.36 -17.24 -27.89
CA ALA A 186 -0.91 -17.79 -29.13
C ALA A 186 -2.39 -18.12 -28.99
N GLU A 187 -2.81 -18.74 -27.88
CA GLU A 187 -4.20 -19.11 -27.60
C GLU A 187 -5.12 -17.89 -27.47
N HIS A 188 -4.57 -16.73 -27.02
CA HIS A 188 -5.33 -15.49 -26.81
C HIS A 188 -5.10 -14.42 -27.90
N GLY A 189 -4.41 -14.75 -28.99
CA GLY A 189 -4.15 -13.80 -30.08
C GLY A 189 -3.24 -12.63 -29.70
N ILE A 190 -2.36 -12.82 -28.73
CA ILE A 190 -1.46 -11.80 -28.20
C ILE A 190 -0.18 -11.76 -29.03
N SER A 191 0.21 -10.55 -29.46
CA SER A 191 1.47 -10.30 -30.18
C SER A 191 2.62 -10.11 -29.20
N MET A 192 3.55 -11.04 -29.11
CA MET A 192 4.75 -10.92 -28.27
C MET A 192 5.58 -9.69 -28.64
N ARG A 193 5.56 -9.26 -29.90
CA ARG A 193 6.35 -8.12 -30.39
C ARG A 193 5.88 -6.77 -29.83
N THR A 194 4.60 -6.61 -29.51
CA THR A 194 4.05 -5.40 -28.89
C THR A 194 3.94 -5.52 -27.37
N SER A 195 4.12 -6.74 -26.85
CA SER A 195 3.90 -7.06 -25.43
C SER A 195 5.03 -6.62 -24.53
N TYR A 196 4.70 -6.48 -23.25
CA TYR A 196 5.57 -6.09 -22.15
C TYR A 196 5.83 -7.28 -21.23
N PHE A 197 7.03 -7.36 -20.68
CA PHE A 197 7.33 -8.31 -19.61
C PHE A 197 8.17 -7.62 -18.51
N TYR A 198 7.70 -7.73 -17.29
CA TYR A 198 8.28 -7.17 -16.08
C TYR A 198 8.80 -8.31 -15.21
N ALA A 199 10.10 -8.35 -14.89
CA ALA A 199 10.71 -9.35 -14.03
C ALA A 199 12.07 -8.89 -13.47
N ASP A 200 12.52 -9.48 -12.34
CA ASP A 200 13.77 -9.16 -11.66
C ASP A 200 14.86 -10.22 -11.83
N GLY A 201 14.48 -11.46 -12.19
CA GLY A 201 15.33 -12.64 -12.16
C GLY A 201 16.11 -12.93 -13.45
N ASP A 202 17.29 -13.51 -13.31
CA ASP A 202 18.12 -13.99 -14.44
C ASP A 202 17.46 -15.14 -15.20
N GLU A 203 16.64 -15.94 -14.54
CA GLU A 203 15.85 -17.05 -15.12
C GLU A 203 14.83 -16.57 -16.14
N ASP A 204 14.40 -15.33 -16.06
CA ASP A 204 13.40 -14.72 -16.94
C ASP A 204 13.98 -14.17 -18.25
N LEU A 205 15.28 -14.25 -18.42
CA LEU A 205 15.96 -13.80 -19.64
C LEU A 205 15.37 -14.41 -20.91
N ALA A 206 14.98 -15.69 -20.88
CA ALA A 206 14.38 -16.36 -22.03
C ALA A 206 13.09 -15.64 -22.48
N LEU A 207 12.21 -15.29 -21.56
CA LEU A 207 10.96 -14.58 -21.85
C LEU A 207 11.21 -13.11 -22.21
N MET A 208 12.17 -12.45 -21.55
CA MET A 208 12.54 -11.07 -21.89
C MET A 208 13.04 -10.91 -23.33
N HIS A 209 13.67 -11.95 -23.88
CA HIS A 209 14.10 -11.93 -25.29
C HIS A 209 12.97 -12.12 -26.29
N LEU A 210 11.81 -12.62 -25.87
CA LEU A 210 10.67 -12.90 -26.75
C LEU A 210 9.70 -11.71 -26.86
N VAL A 211 9.67 -10.84 -25.87
CA VAL A 211 8.77 -9.68 -25.89
C VAL A 211 9.44 -8.47 -26.53
N GLY A 212 8.63 -7.60 -27.17
CA GLY A 212 9.13 -6.37 -27.75
C GLY A 212 9.48 -5.31 -26.72
N ASN A 213 8.90 -5.37 -25.52
CA ASN A 213 9.09 -4.39 -24.45
C ASN A 213 9.52 -5.05 -23.13
N PRO A 214 10.76 -5.58 -23.04
CA PRO A 214 11.27 -6.10 -21.77
C PRO A 214 11.52 -4.95 -20.78
N ARG A 215 11.16 -5.16 -19.52
CA ARG A 215 11.25 -4.18 -18.42
C ARG A 215 11.85 -4.86 -17.18
N PRO A 216 13.16 -4.98 -17.08
CA PRO A 216 13.83 -5.45 -15.87
C PRO A 216 13.47 -4.58 -14.66
N VAL A 217 12.97 -5.21 -13.59
CA VAL A 217 12.55 -4.57 -12.34
C VAL A 217 13.55 -4.92 -11.25
N ASN A 218 14.18 -3.94 -10.61
CA ASN A 218 15.18 -4.18 -9.55
C ASN A 218 16.19 -5.30 -9.86
N PRO A 219 16.70 -5.42 -11.09
CA PRO A 219 17.44 -6.60 -11.53
C PRO A 219 18.75 -6.79 -10.77
N GLY A 220 19.14 -8.05 -10.61
CA GLY A 220 20.45 -8.45 -10.14
C GLY A 220 21.58 -8.05 -11.11
N PRO A 221 22.86 -8.25 -10.73
CA PRO A 221 24.01 -7.78 -11.53
C PRO A 221 24.05 -8.34 -12.96
N ARG A 222 23.71 -9.61 -13.15
CA ARG A 222 23.74 -10.28 -14.45
C ARG A 222 22.67 -9.73 -15.38
N LEU A 223 21.41 -9.70 -14.93
CA LEU A 223 20.30 -9.14 -15.71
C LEU A 223 20.52 -7.64 -15.97
N THR A 224 21.06 -6.89 -15.00
CA THR A 224 21.45 -5.49 -15.21
C THR A 224 22.44 -5.34 -16.36
N SER A 225 23.49 -6.18 -16.41
CA SER A 225 24.50 -6.14 -17.48
C SER A 225 23.89 -6.47 -18.84
N VAL A 226 22.97 -7.45 -18.91
CA VAL A 226 22.28 -7.79 -20.16
C VAL A 226 21.38 -6.63 -20.60
N ALA A 227 20.59 -6.07 -19.69
CA ALA A 227 19.68 -4.96 -19.97
C ALA A 227 20.42 -3.74 -20.51
N GLN A 228 21.56 -3.38 -19.90
CA GLN A 228 22.41 -2.27 -20.36
C GLN A 228 22.95 -2.50 -21.78
N ARG A 229 23.48 -3.70 -22.06
CA ARG A 229 23.97 -4.04 -23.41
C ARG A 229 22.90 -4.04 -24.47
N ARG A 230 21.66 -4.37 -24.09
CA ARG A 230 20.50 -4.45 -24.99
C ARG A 230 19.71 -3.15 -25.07
N GLY A 231 20.03 -2.16 -24.26
CA GLY A 231 19.26 -0.91 -24.16
C GLY A 231 17.86 -1.09 -23.56
N TRP A 232 17.65 -2.13 -22.73
CA TRP A 232 16.38 -2.34 -22.07
C TRP A 232 16.18 -1.34 -20.93
N PRO A 233 15.02 -0.68 -20.82
CA PRO A 233 14.73 0.24 -19.73
C PRO A 233 14.64 -0.52 -18.40
N ILE A 234 15.51 -0.15 -17.43
CA ILE A 234 15.53 -0.75 -16.10
C ILE A 234 14.66 0.08 -15.16
N LEU A 235 13.74 -0.57 -14.48
CA LEU A 235 12.92 0.03 -13.42
C LEU A 235 13.54 -0.26 -12.06
N ARG A 236 13.71 0.78 -11.23
CA ARG A 236 14.23 0.62 -9.87
C ARG A 236 13.28 1.27 -8.88
N PHE A 237 12.76 0.45 -7.99
CA PHE A 237 11.85 0.86 -6.93
C PHE A 237 12.51 0.71 -5.57
N GLY A 238 12.06 1.49 -4.59
CA GLY A 238 12.49 1.35 -3.21
C GLY A 238 12.05 0.00 -2.63
N SER A 239 12.95 -0.68 -1.91
CA SER A 239 12.62 -1.95 -1.24
C SER A 239 11.55 -1.74 -0.17
N ARG A 240 10.47 -2.51 -0.23
CA ARG A 240 9.45 -2.59 0.84
C ARG A 240 9.78 -3.63 1.92
N GLY A 241 10.82 -4.35 1.78
CA GLY A 241 11.28 -5.32 2.77
C GLY A 241 12.15 -4.66 3.83
N GLY A 242 11.76 -4.81 5.10
CA GLY A 242 12.39 -4.35 6.32
C GLY A 242 13.69 -3.57 6.14
N GLY A 243 13.67 -2.29 6.45
CA GLY A 243 14.87 -1.46 6.39
C GLY A 243 16.02 -2.22 7.03
N GLY A 244 17.15 -2.31 6.35
CA GLY A 244 18.35 -2.94 6.89
C GLY A 244 18.71 -2.38 8.27
N PRO A 245 19.82 -2.79 8.90
CA PRO A 245 20.18 -2.35 10.25
C PRO A 245 20.02 -0.82 10.45
N LEU A 246 20.36 -0.03 9.44
CA LEU A 246 20.24 1.42 9.45
C LEU A 246 18.77 1.88 9.53
N GLY A 247 17.85 1.22 8.82
CA GLY A 247 16.40 1.53 8.88
C GLY A 247 15.84 1.23 10.27
N ARG A 248 16.26 0.15 10.92
CA ARG A 248 15.87 -0.17 12.31
C ARG A 248 16.35 0.90 13.27
N VAL A 249 17.60 1.34 13.14
CA VAL A 249 18.18 2.41 13.97
C VAL A 249 17.40 3.72 13.78
N ARG A 250 17.07 4.09 12.55
CA ARG A 250 16.27 5.29 12.25
C ARG A 250 14.88 5.22 12.90
N ASN A 251 14.19 4.09 12.76
CA ASN A 251 12.87 3.91 13.37
C ASN A 251 12.94 3.95 14.90
N LEU A 252 13.94 3.32 15.52
CA LEU A 252 14.15 3.40 16.96
C LEU A 252 14.45 4.82 17.43
N ALA A 253 15.31 5.55 16.71
CA ALA A 253 15.60 6.95 16.98
C ALA A 253 14.34 7.83 16.82
N ALA A 254 13.51 7.57 15.82
CA ALA A 254 12.25 8.29 15.59
C ALA A 254 11.24 8.05 16.72
N ILE A 255 11.09 6.82 17.21
CA ILE A 255 10.25 6.52 18.38
C ILE A 255 10.87 7.14 19.64
N GLY A 256 12.18 6.97 19.86
CA GLY A 256 12.91 7.49 21.01
C GLY A 256 12.90 9.02 21.10
N SER A 257 12.75 9.72 19.97
CA SER A 257 12.66 11.20 19.94
C SER A 257 11.43 11.74 20.68
N LEU A 258 10.41 10.90 20.95
CA LEU A 258 9.27 11.32 21.77
C LEU A 258 9.71 11.79 23.16
N GLY A 259 10.69 11.12 23.80
CA GLY A 259 11.17 11.49 25.14
C GLY A 259 11.68 12.94 25.21
N PRO A 260 12.72 13.31 24.45
CA PRO A 260 13.23 14.69 24.48
C PRO A 260 12.21 15.72 23.97
N VAL A 261 11.38 15.40 22.95
CA VAL A 261 10.34 16.32 22.48
C VAL A 261 9.26 16.53 23.54
N ALA A 262 8.82 15.48 24.24
CA ALA A 262 7.85 15.58 25.33
C ALA A 262 8.42 16.37 26.54
N ALA A 263 9.71 16.18 26.86
CA ALA A 263 10.38 16.97 27.89
C ALA A 263 10.42 18.46 27.53
N GLY A 264 10.76 18.80 26.28
CA GLY A 264 10.72 20.16 25.76
C GLY A 264 9.30 20.76 25.80
N ALA A 265 8.29 19.99 25.43
CA ALA A 265 6.89 20.37 25.48
C ALA A 265 6.43 20.68 26.91
N LEU A 266 6.79 19.81 27.86
CA LEU A 266 6.49 20.02 29.29
C LEU A 266 7.17 21.28 29.84
N SER A 267 8.46 21.45 29.56
CA SER A 267 9.22 22.63 29.96
C SER A 267 8.59 23.91 29.41
N LEU A 268 8.25 23.90 28.12
CA LEU A 268 7.62 25.07 27.48
C LEU A 268 6.24 25.36 28.08
N GLY A 269 5.43 24.32 28.32
CA GLY A 269 4.11 24.45 28.97
C GLY A 269 4.19 25.03 30.38
N LEU A 270 5.21 24.61 31.16
CA LEU A 270 5.45 25.10 32.51
C LEU A 270 5.97 26.55 32.51
N LEU A 271 6.96 26.88 31.68
CA LEU A 271 7.54 28.22 31.56
C LEU A 271 6.50 29.25 31.12
N THR A 272 5.66 28.90 30.17
CA THR A 272 4.59 29.77 29.63
C THR A 272 3.31 29.74 30.48
N ARG A 273 3.22 28.83 31.45
CA ARG A 273 1.98 28.55 32.20
C ARG A 273 0.79 28.21 31.28
N ASN A 274 1.07 27.70 30.13
CA ASN A 274 0.08 27.38 29.11
C ASN A 274 0.30 25.96 28.54
N LYS A 275 -0.50 25.00 29.02
CA LYS A 275 -0.48 23.60 28.55
C LYS A 275 -0.57 23.51 27.03
N ARG A 276 -1.36 24.38 26.37
CA ARG A 276 -1.60 24.32 24.94
C ARG A 276 -0.36 24.66 24.12
N ILE A 277 0.48 25.59 24.57
CA ILE A 277 1.75 25.92 23.91
C ILE A 277 2.67 24.67 23.92
N GLY A 278 2.76 24.00 25.08
CA GLY A 278 3.52 22.76 25.17
C GLY A 278 2.98 21.66 24.25
N LEU A 279 1.66 21.47 24.21
CA LEU A 279 1.02 20.50 23.33
C LEU A 279 1.25 20.82 21.84
N ASN A 280 1.12 22.07 21.44
CA ASN A 280 1.39 22.50 20.08
C ASN A 280 2.85 22.23 19.68
N PHE A 281 3.80 22.46 20.59
CA PHE A 281 5.20 22.08 20.35
C PHE A 281 5.36 20.59 20.11
N LEU A 282 4.72 19.74 20.93
CA LEU A 282 4.75 18.28 20.78
C LEU A 282 4.14 17.84 19.44
N THR A 283 2.93 18.32 19.14
CA THR A 283 2.15 17.88 17.95
C THR A 283 2.74 18.37 16.64
N ARG A 284 3.52 19.45 16.64
CA ARG A 284 4.29 19.93 15.51
C ARG A 284 5.61 19.18 15.37
N THR A 285 6.39 19.11 16.44
CA THR A 285 7.79 18.69 16.38
C THR A 285 7.93 17.17 16.24
N TRP A 286 7.13 16.37 16.97
CA TRP A 286 7.31 14.92 16.95
C TRP A 286 6.93 14.26 15.62
N PRO A 287 5.78 14.56 14.99
CA PRO A 287 5.46 14.03 13.66
C PRO A 287 6.50 14.41 12.59
N GLU A 288 6.93 15.67 12.55
CA GLU A 288 7.96 16.14 11.63
C GLU A 288 9.30 15.41 11.87
N THR A 289 9.68 15.19 13.11
CA THR A 289 10.90 14.44 13.48
C THR A 289 10.81 12.99 13.05
N VAL A 290 9.67 12.33 13.27
CA VAL A 290 9.44 10.94 12.84
C VAL A 290 9.58 10.80 11.32
N LEU A 291 8.95 11.67 10.56
CA LEU A 291 9.02 11.65 9.10
C LEU A 291 10.44 11.94 8.61
N THR A 292 11.09 12.97 9.14
CA THR A 292 12.43 13.42 8.72
C THR A 292 13.50 12.37 9.03
N LEU A 293 13.53 11.80 10.25
CA LEU A 293 14.50 10.77 10.63
C LEU A 293 14.39 9.51 9.78
N ASN A 294 13.16 9.19 9.32
CA ASN A 294 12.94 8.07 8.43
C ASN A 294 13.11 8.41 6.93
N GLY A 295 13.45 9.67 6.60
CA GLY A 295 13.66 10.11 5.22
C GLY A 295 12.38 10.20 4.39
N VAL A 296 11.23 10.43 5.05
CA VAL A 296 9.95 10.65 4.38
C VAL A 296 9.82 12.13 4.02
N LYS A 297 9.55 12.38 2.74
CA LYS A 297 9.28 13.73 2.21
C LYS A 297 7.81 13.85 1.84
N LEU A 298 7.21 15.01 2.08
CA LEU A 298 5.85 15.31 1.65
C LEU A 298 5.91 16.24 0.44
N ASN A 299 5.19 15.86 -0.62
CA ASN A 299 4.94 16.68 -1.79
C ASN A 299 3.49 17.16 -1.70
N ILE A 300 3.29 18.45 -1.38
CA ILE A 300 2.00 18.98 -0.96
C ILE A 300 1.47 19.93 -2.04
N ALA A 301 0.25 19.69 -2.49
CA ALA A 301 -0.51 20.62 -3.33
C ALA A 301 -1.64 21.24 -2.49
N GLY A 302 -1.87 22.55 -2.61
CA GLY A 302 -2.92 23.27 -1.89
C GLY A 302 -2.61 23.50 -0.40
N GLU A 303 -1.33 23.65 -0.03
CA GLU A 303 -0.90 23.84 1.37
C GLU A 303 -1.59 25.06 2.02
N GLU A 304 -1.93 26.08 1.25
CA GLU A 304 -2.66 27.29 1.68
C GLU A 304 -4.01 26.98 2.31
N ASN A 305 -4.67 25.90 1.87
CA ASN A 305 -5.98 25.47 2.38
C ASN A 305 -5.92 24.98 3.83
N LEU A 306 -4.75 24.59 4.35
CA LEU A 306 -4.57 24.18 5.74
C LEU A 306 -4.91 25.31 6.74
N ASN A 307 -4.73 26.56 6.33
CA ASN A 307 -4.96 27.74 7.16
C ASN A 307 -6.07 28.65 6.64
N ALA A 308 -6.72 28.31 5.52
CA ALA A 308 -7.74 29.15 4.91
C ALA A 308 -8.94 29.41 5.85
N ARG A 309 -9.37 28.39 6.61
CA ARG A 309 -10.44 28.48 7.61
C ARG A 309 -10.13 27.53 8.79
N ARG A 310 -9.86 28.08 9.98
CA ARG A 310 -9.60 27.30 11.20
C ARG A 310 -10.39 27.88 12.39
N PRO A 311 -10.87 27.03 13.33
CA PRO A 311 -10.75 25.56 13.35
C PRO A 311 -11.56 24.91 12.23
N ALA A 312 -11.17 23.68 11.85
CA ALA A 312 -11.79 22.91 10.76
C ALA A 312 -11.83 21.42 11.09
N VAL A 313 -12.68 20.67 10.40
CA VAL A 313 -12.65 19.21 10.38
C VAL A 313 -11.79 18.76 9.18
N PHE A 314 -10.58 18.28 9.46
CA PHE A 314 -9.68 17.73 8.46
C PHE A 314 -10.02 16.26 8.23
N LEU A 315 -10.50 15.95 7.02
CA LEU A 315 -10.79 14.57 6.59
C LEU A 315 -9.60 14.02 5.81
N PHE A 316 -9.15 12.83 6.11
CA PHE A 316 -8.08 12.18 5.35
C PHE A 316 -8.37 10.70 5.09
N ASN A 317 -8.01 10.19 3.92
CA ASN A 317 -8.08 8.76 3.62
C ASN A 317 -6.99 8.00 4.39
N HIS A 318 -7.32 6.78 4.87
CA HIS A 318 -6.47 6.05 5.82
C HIS A 318 -5.96 4.75 5.22
N ARG A 319 -4.65 4.68 4.95
CA ARG A 319 -3.96 3.54 4.34
C ARG A 319 -3.10 2.76 5.33
N ASN A 320 -2.37 3.45 6.21
CA ASN A 320 -1.46 2.81 7.16
C ASN A 320 -1.40 3.54 8.50
N ASN A 321 -0.63 2.99 9.46
CA ASN A 321 -0.52 3.54 10.81
C ASN A 321 0.12 4.94 10.86
N PHE A 322 0.84 5.34 9.82
CA PHE A 322 1.63 6.58 9.80
C PHE A 322 0.91 7.75 9.12
N ASP A 323 -0.27 7.54 8.52
CA ASP A 323 -1.04 8.64 7.93
C ASP A 323 -1.33 9.74 8.94
N ILE A 324 -1.55 9.38 10.22
CA ILE A 324 -1.76 10.37 11.28
C ILE A 324 -0.53 11.27 11.50
N PHE A 325 0.69 10.73 11.32
CA PHE A 325 1.92 11.53 11.41
C PHE A 325 2.04 12.49 10.23
N ILE A 326 1.62 12.05 9.03
CA ILE A 326 1.58 12.91 7.83
C ILE A 326 0.62 14.06 8.07
N VAL A 327 -0.63 13.77 8.47
CA VAL A 327 -1.65 14.79 8.68
C VAL A 327 -1.28 15.71 9.88
N ALA A 328 -0.73 15.17 10.94
CA ALA A 328 -0.26 15.96 12.09
C ALA A 328 0.88 16.92 11.71
N ALA A 329 1.83 16.48 10.88
CA ALA A 329 2.90 17.32 10.38
C ALA A 329 2.39 18.45 9.46
N LEU A 330 1.27 18.24 8.76
CA LEU A 330 0.59 19.26 7.95
C LEU A 330 -0.18 20.26 8.81
N VAL A 331 -1.05 19.76 9.69
CA VAL A 331 -1.97 20.61 10.49
C VAL A 331 -1.25 21.33 11.63
N LYS A 332 -0.20 20.74 12.18
CA LYS A 332 0.73 21.27 13.19
C LYS A 332 0.08 21.55 14.54
N ASP A 333 -0.71 22.60 14.64
CA ASP A 333 -1.14 23.19 15.91
C ASP A 333 -2.66 23.11 16.12
N ASN A 334 -3.08 23.16 17.38
CA ASN A 334 -4.50 23.32 17.79
C ASN A 334 -5.44 22.29 17.16
N TRP A 335 -5.11 21.02 17.31
CA TRP A 335 -5.97 19.94 16.85
C TRP A 335 -6.16 18.86 17.91
N THR A 336 -7.21 18.10 17.74
CA THR A 336 -7.50 16.82 18.42
C THR A 336 -7.95 15.79 17.38
N GLY A 337 -8.19 14.55 17.78
CA GLY A 337 -8.53 13.50 16.85
C GLY A 337 -9.49 12.48 17.42
N ILE A 338 -9.95 11.59 16.53
CA ILE A 338 -10.79 10.44 16.87
C ILE A 338 -9.99 9.17 16.65
N ALA A 339 -9.85 8.37 17.69
CA ALA A 339 -9.11 7.12 17.67
C ALA A 339 -9.99 5.91 18.03
N LYS A 340 -9.51 4.72 17.72
CA LYS A 340 -10.17 3.46 18.07
C LYS A 340 -10.04 3.19 19.57
N LYS A 341 -11.10 2.69 20.23
CA LYS A 341 -11.16 2.44 21.69
C LYS A 341 -10.00 1.59 22.20
N GLU A 342 -9.59 0.58 21.44
CA GLU A 342 -8.48 -0.30 21.83
C GLU A 342 -7.13 0.43 21.90
N LEU A 343 -6.99 1.57 21.24
CA LEU A 343 -5.79 2.40 21.34
C LEU A 343 -5.70 3.17 22.66
N ALA A 344 -6.79 3.27 23.41
CA ALA A 344 -6.78 3.88 24.75
C ALA A 344 -5.92 3.11 25.75
N THR A 345 -5.78 1.79 25.56
CA THR A 345 -4.94 0.90 26.40
C THR A 345 -3.50 0.78 25.89
N ASN A 346 -3.19 1.33 24.71
CA ASN A 346 -1.83 1.34 24.20
C ASN A 346 -0.94 2.27 25.04
N PRO A 347 0.23 1.81 25.55
CA PRO A 347 1.05 2.58 26.48
C PRO A 347 1.61 3.89 25.91
N LEU A 348 1.68 4.01 24.57
CA LEU A 348 2.15 5.23 23.90
C LEU A 348 0.98 6.13 23.47
N VAL A 349 -0.03 5.54 22.79
CA VAL A 349 -1.14 6.30 22.18
C VAL A 349 -2.17 6.72 23.21
N GLY A 350 -2.46 5.89 24.21
CA GLY A 350 -3.48 6.17 25.22
C GLY A 350 -3.21 7.43 26.04
N PRO A 351 -2.05 7.57 26.69
CA PRO A 351 -1.69 8.78 27.45
C PRO A 351 -1.63 10.03 26.57
N LEU A 352 -1.05 9.93 25.37
CA LEU A 352 -0.95 11.03 24.42
C LEU A 352 -2.34 11.50 23.95
N GLY A 353 -3.21 10.57 23.59
CA GLY A 353 -4.58 10.89 23.17
C GLY A 353 -5.38 11.59 24.29
N LYS A 354 -5.29 11.10 25.53
CA LYS A 354 -5.90 11.76 26.69
C LYS A 354 -5.37 13.19 26.90
N LEU A 355 -4.07 13.38 26.73
CA LEU A 355 -3.43 14.68 26.87
C LEU A 355 -3.91 15.67 25.80
N MET A 356 -4.24 15.17 24.61
CA MET A 356 -4.72 15.93 23.46
C MET A 356 -6.25 16.05 23.39
N ASP A 357 -6.97 15.60 24.39
CA ASP A 357 -8.45 15.57 24.44
C ASP A 357 -9.05 14.74 23.28
N ALA A 358 -8.36 13.67 22.84
CA ALA A 358 -8.82 12.79 21.77
C ALA A 358 -9.98 11.91 22.24
N ALA A 359 -10.97 11.69 21.36
CA ALA A 359 -12.03 10.73 21.60
C ALA A 359 -11.61 9.31 21.21
N PHE A 360 -11.85 8.36 22.09
CA PHE A 360 -11.66 6.92 21.82
C PHE A 360 -13.02 6.27 21.62
N ILE A 361 -13.31 5.87 20.39
CA ILE A 361 -14.64 5.42 19.97
C ILE A 361 -14.67 3.90 19.77
N ASP A 362 -15.68 3.26 20.34
CA ASP A 362 -16.07 1.90 19.99
C ASP A 362 -16.90 1.93 18.70
N ARG A 363 -16.31 1.41 17.61
CA ARG A 363 -16.95 1.47 16.29
C ARG A 363 -18.02 0.40 16.07
N ALA A 364 -18.09 -0.58 16.97
CA ALA A 364 -19.10 -1.65 16.93
C ALA A 364 -20.41 -1.22 17.59
N ASP A 365 -20.38 -0.25 18.51
CA ASP A 365 -21.54 0.27 19.21
C ASP A 365 -21.87 1.70 18.76
N THR A 366 -22.94 1.84 17.97
CA THR A 366 -23.36 3.14 17.40
C THR A 366 -23.81 4.13 18.49
N ALA A 367 -24.46 3.68 19.56
CA ALA A 367 -24.93 4.56 20.64
C ALA A 367 -23.76 5.11 21.45
N SER A 368 -22.81 4.24 21.81
CA SER A 368 -21.56 4.61 22.47
C SER A 368 -20.71 5.53 21.58
N ALA A 369 -20.68 5.28 20.26
CA ALA A 369 -19.96 6.11 19.31
C ALA A 369 -20.53 7.55 19.25
N VAL A 370 -21.86 7.71 19.26
CA VAL A 370 -22.52 9.03 19.27
C VAL A 370 -22.23 9.77 20.58
N ALA A 371 -22.33 9.09 21.73
CA ALA A 371 -22.02 9.70 23.03
C ALA A 371 -20.54 10.15 23.13
N ALA A 372 -19.63 9.42 22.50
CA ALA A 372 -18.20 9.75 22.48
C ALA A 372 -17.86 10.96 21.58
N LEU A 373 -18.80 11.51 20.80
CA LEU A 373 -18.59 12.70 20.00
C LEU A 373 -18.73 14.01 20.81
N ALA A 374 -19.48 14.02 21.90
CA ALA A 374 -19.68 15.22 22.71
C ALA A 374 -18.37 15.89 23.20
N PRO A 375 -17.34 15.16 23.67
CA PRO A 375 -16.04 15.76 24.01
C PRO A 375 -15.34 16.41 22.81
N ILE A 376 -15.53 15.85 21.60
CA ILE A 376 -14.94 16.40 20.36
C ILE A 376 -15.63 17.70 19.95
N GLU A 377 -16.96 17.75 20.08
CA GLU A 377 -17.70 18.99 19.83
C GLU A 377 -17.29 20.09 20.80
N GLU A 378 -17.08 19.74 22.07
CA GLU A 378 -16.58 20.69 23.07
C GLU A 378 -15.15 21.16 22.75
N ALA A 379 -14.27 20.25 22.31
CA ALA A 379 -12.92 20.59 21.86
C ALA A 379 -12.97 21.54 20.64
N ALA A 380 -13.87 21.29 19.70
CA ALA A 380 -14.11 22.15 18.55
C ALA A 380 -14.57 23.57 18.95
N ARG A 381 -15.51 23.67 19.89
CA ARG A 381 -15.96 24.96 20.44
C ARG A 381 -14.84 25.72 21.15
N LYS A 382 -13.85 25.01 21.70
CA LYS A 382 -12.63 25.60 22.29
C LYS A 382 -11.56 25.99 21.24
N GLY A 383 -11.89 25.94 19.97
CA GLY A 383 -11.00 26.35 18.88
C GLY A 383 -10.03 25.29 18.37
N LEU A 384 -10.29 24.00 18.65
CA LEU A 384 -9.49 22.92 18.12
C LEU A 384 -10.03 22.41 16.80
N SER A 385 -9.15 22.20 15.85
CA SER A 385 -9.44 21.45 14.63
C SER A 385 -9.52 19.95 14.94
N ILE A 386 -10.24 19.20 14.12
CA ILE A 386 -10.49 17.77 14.33
C ILE A 386 -9.88 16.98 13.19
N LEU A 387 -8.97 16.06 13.51
CA LEU A 387 -8.41 15.12 12.53
C LEU A 387 -9.22 13.83 12.56
N VAL A 388 -9.75 13.45 11.40
CA VAL A 388 -10.57 12.23 11.31
C VAL A 388 -10.42 11.52 9.97
N ALA A 389 -10.31 10.19 10.02
CA ALA A 389 -10.41 9.33 8.86
C ALA A 389 -11.86 8.86 8.70
N PRO A 390 -12.63 9.37 7.72
CA PRO A 390 -14.06 9.12 7.61
C PRO A 390 -14.39 7.67 7.22
N GLU A 391 -13.46 6.94 6.64
CA GLU A 391 -13.60 5.50 6.32
C GLU A 391 -13.80 4.64 7.59
N GLY A 392 -13.34 5.13 8.72
CA GLY A 392 -13.48 4.46 10.02
C GLY A 392 -12.58 3.23 10.18
N THR A 393 -11.92 2.78 9.14
CA THR A 393 -10.95 1.68 9.16
C THR A 393 -9.99 1.83 7.97
N ARG A 394 -8.86 1.15 8.03
CA ARG A 394 -7.97 0.97 6.88
C ARG A 394 -8.52 -0.14 6.01
N LEU A 395 -8.82 0.14 4.76
CA LEU A 395 -9.37 -0.85 3.84
C LEU A 395 -8.28 -1.67 3.17
N ASP A 396 -8.63 -2.89 2.81
CA ASP A 396 -7.77 -3.78 2.02
C ASP A 396 -7.81 -3.45 0.52
N THR A 397 -8.75 -2.59 0.13
CA THR A 397 -8.90 -2.13 -1.25
C THR A 397 -8.10 -0.87 -1.52
N GLN A 398 -7.71 -0.69 -2.77
CA GLN A 398 -7.03 0.52 -3.24
C GLN A 398 -7.98 1.70 -3.43
N SER A 399 -9.29 1.44 -3.42
CA SER A 399 -10.34 2.46 -3.50
C SER A 399 -10.61 3.07 -2.13
N VAL A 400 -11.17 4.27 -2.13
CA VAL A 400 -11.68 4.92 -0.93
C VAL A 400 -12.99 4.26 -0.54
N GLY A 401 -13.08 3.79 0.69
CA GLY A 401 -14.28 3.16 1.23
C GLY A 401 -15.45 4.11 1.44
N PRO A 402 -16.60 3.59 1.85
CA PRO A 402 -17.72 4.42 2.22
C PRO A 402 -17.38 5.27 3.45
N PHE A 403 -17.75 6.54 3.42
CA PHE A 403 -17.50 7.47 4.52
C PHE A 403 -18.58 7.31 5.61
N LYS A 404 -18.14 7.30 6.86
CA LYS A 404 -19.01 7.25 8.04
C LYS A 404 -19.56 8.65 8.37
N LYS A 405 -20.83 8.75 8.73
CA LYS A 405 -21.54 10.01 9.01
C LYS A 405 -20.99 10.81 10.21
N GLY A 406 -20.20 10.18 11.10
CA GLY A 406 -19.75 10.79 12.37
C GLY A 406 -18.98 12.11 12.21
N ALA A 407 -17.96 12.12 11.34
CA ALA A 407 -17.17 13.32 11.08
C ALA A 407 -17.98 14.49 10.54
N PHE A 408 -18.94 14.19 9.66
CA PHE A 408 -19.80 15.18 9.02
C PHE A 408 -20.83 15.74 9.99
N ARG A 409 -21.37 14.91 10.89
CA ARG A 409 -22.26 15.37 11.97
C ARG A 409 -21.56 16.31 12.93
N ILE A 410 -20.27 16.04 13.24
CA ILE A 410 -19.47 16.99 14.05
C ILE A 410 -19.35 18.33 13.33
N ALA A 411 -19.01 18.32 12.04
CA ALA A 411 -18.90 19.54 11.25
C ALA A 411 -20.22 20.35 11.27
N MET A 412 -21.35 19.70 11.05
CA MET A 412 -22.69 20.32 11.12
C MET A 412 -23.00 20.87 12.52
N ALA A 413 -22.78 20.08 13.58
CA ALA A 413 -23.11 20.46 14.96
C ALA A 413 -22.23 21.63 15.47
N THR A 414 -21.04 21.78 14.94
CA THR A 414 -20.08 22.82 15.33
C THR A 414 -19.99 23.99 14.35
N GLY A 415 -20.59 23.87 13.16
CA GLY A 415 -20.47 24.83 12.07
C GLY A 415 -19.06 24.94 11.48
N LEU A 416 -18.18 23.96 11.75
CA LEU A 416 -16.82 23.95 11.23
C LEU A 416 -16.79 23.52 9.77
N PRO A 417 -15.98 24.20 8.93
CA PRO A 417 -15.77 23.76 7.57
C PRO A 417 -15.03 22.43 7.53
N ILE A 418 -15.25 21.65 6.48
CA ILE A 418 -14.52 20.43 6.19
C ILE A 418 -13.37 20.75 5.24
N VAL A 419 -12.16 20.33 5.60
CA VAL A 419 -10.98 20.42 4.73
C VAL A 419 -10.54 19.02 4.35
N PRO A 420 -10.77 18.60 3.09
CA PRO A 420 -10.34 17.28 2.63
C PRO A 420 -8.82 17.24 2.40
N ILE A 421 -8.17 16.19 2.89
CA ILE A 421 -6.75 15.89 2.66
C ILE A 421 -6.66 14.52 1.97
N VAL A 422 -6.20 14.50 0.73
CA VAL A 422 -6.06 13.27 -0.05
C VAL A 422 -4.61 12.82 -0.04
N ILE A 423 -4.35 11.65 0.54
CA ILE A 423 -3.02 11.03 0.61
C ILE A 423 -2.98 9.94 -0.47
N ARG A 424 -2.05 10.06 -1.44
CA ARG A 424 -2.03 9.17 -2.60
C ARG A 424 -1.32 7.86 -2.37
N ASN A 425 -0.11 7.89 -1.85
CA ASN A 425 0.85 6.79 -1.90
C ASN A 425 1.59 6.57 -0.58
N SER A 426 0.93 6.79 0.57
CA SER A 426 1.55 6.58 1.88
C SER A 426 2.01 5.13 2.10
N GLU A 427 1.43 4.19 1.38
CA GLU A 427 1.87 2.80 1.34
C GLU A 427 3.28 2.62 0.75
N SER A 428 3.82 3.59 0.03
CA SER A 428 5.22 3.57 -0.45
C SER A 428 6.23 3.72 0.68
N VAL A 429 5.84 4.34 1.79
CA VAL A 429 6.71 4.57 2.96
C VAL A 429 6.38 3.67 4.13
N ALA A 430 5.19 3.09 4.19
CA ALA A 430 4.80 2.11 5.21
C ALA A 430 3.67 1.22 4.70
N GLY A 431 3.78 -0.09 4.87
CA GLY A 431 2.67 -1.01 4.65
C GLY A 431 1.53 -0.79 5.67
N ARG A 432 0.34 -1.32 5.37
CA ARG A 432 -0.90 -1.12 6.14
C ARG A 432 -0.76 -1.37 7.64
N ASN A 433 -0.09 -2.45 8.00
CA ASN A 433 0.13 -2.88 9.40
C ASN A 433 1.57 -2.64 9.86
N SER A 434 2.37 -1.94 9.05
CA SER A 434 3.77 -1.69 9.39
C SER A 434 3.90 -0.87 10.66
N THR A 435 4.89 -1.22 11.46
CA THR A 435 5.37 -0.44 12.61
C THR A 435 6.64 0.34 12.29
N THR A 436 7.10 0.29 11.03
CA THR A 436 8.32 0.94 10.57
C THR A 436 8.04 1.78 9.32
N LEU A 437 8.73 2.92 9.22
CA LEU A 437 8.76 3.80 8.05
C LEU A 437 9.99 3.53 7.20
N HIS A 438 9.84 3.73 5.90
CA HIS A 438 10.91 3.68 4.90
C HIS A 438 11.06 5.05 4.24
N PRO A 439 12.27 5.40 3.78
CA PRO A 439 12.47 6.61 2.99
C PRO A 439 11.61 6.62 1.72
N GLY A 440 11.04 7.77 1.41
CA GLY A 440 10.21 7.93 0.21
C GLY A 440 9.52 9.28 0.18
N THR A 441 8.78 9.53 -0.91
CA THR A 441 7.98 10.74 -1.06
C THR A 441 6.49 10.38 -1.05
N VAL A 442 5.72 11.08 -0.24
CA VAL A 442 4.27 10.95 -0.18
C VAL A 442 3.63 12.17 -0.82
N ASP A 443 2.77 11.94 -1.80
CA ASP A 443 2.00 13.00 -2.44
C ASP A 443 0.71 13.25 -1.66
N VAL A 444 0.46 14.52 -1.34
CA VAL A 444 -0.71 14.96 -0.59
C VAL A 444 -1.36 16.14 -1.28
N ALA A 445 -2.68 16.09 -1.44
CA ALA A 445 -3.48 17.23 -1.87
C ALA A 445 -4.37 17.71 -0.72
N VAL A 446 -4.30 18.99 -0.41
CA VAL A 446 -5.19 19.66 0.55
C VAL A 446 -6.19 20.48 -0.26
N LEU A 447 -7.45 20.09 -0.20
CA LEU A 447 -8.50 20.72 -1.00
C LEU A 447 -9.09 21.94 -0.30
N PRO A 448 -9.75 22.84 -1.03
CA PRO A 448 -10.42 24.01 -0.43
C PRO A 448 -11.42 23.61 0.65
N PRO A 449 -11.61 24.47 1.67
CA PRO A 449 -12.61 24.23 2.71
C PRO A 449 -14.03 24.16 2.13
N VAL A 450 -14.78 23.13 2.52
CA VAL A 450 -16.20 22.94 2.19
C VAL A 450 -17.04 23.53 3.31
N ASP A 451 -17.94 24.44 2.98
CA ASP A 451 -18.90 24.99 3.94
C ASP A 451 -20.05 24.01 4.20
N VAL A 452 -20.43 23.85 5.45
CA VAL A 452 -21.49 22.93 5.86
C VAL A 452 -22.78 23.68 6.31
N SER A 453 -22.85 25.01 6.15
CA SER A 453 -23.95 25.82 6.66
C SER A 453 -25.32 25.45 6.06
N GLY A 454 -25.36 24.93 4.82
CA GLY A 454 -26.58 24.47 4.17
C GLY A 454 -26.88 22.98 4.31
N TRP A 455 -26.15 22.26 5.19
CA TRP A 455 -26.33 20.83 5.31
C TRP A 455 -27.41 20.48 6.32
N THR A 456 -28.23 19.48 5.98
CA THR A 456 -29.34 18.96 6.81
C THR A 456 -29.22 17.44 6.94
N ALA A 457 -30.04 16.86 7.82
CA ALA A 457 -30.07 15.41 7.99
C ALA A 457 -30.53 14.68 6.70
N GLU A 458 -31.36 15.34 5.90
CA GLU A 458 -31.94 14.82 4.65
C GLU A 458 -30.89 14.77 3.54
N ASN A 459 -30.07 15.83 3.37
CA ASN A 459 -29.09 15.90 2.29
C ASN A 459 -27.70 15.35 2.68
N LEU A 460 -27.50 15.00 3.96
CA LEU A 460 -26.19 14.56 4.47
C LEU A 460 -25.61 13.38 3.68
N GLY A 461 -26.45 12.43 3.26
CA GLY A 461 -25.98 11.26 2.48
C GLY A 461 -25.35 11.67 1.16
N GLU A 462 -26.02 12.51 0.39
CA GLU A 462 -25.59 13.04 -0.90
C GLU A 462 -24.28 13.86 -0.75
N ARG A 463 -24.21 14.76 0.24
CA ARG A 463 -23.02 15.56 0.52
C ARG A 463 -21.79 14.72 0.88
N ILE A 464 -21.98 13.61 1.61
CA ILE A 464 -20.90 12.66 1.92
C ILE A 464 -20.40 11.98 0.65
N ASP A 465 -21.30 11.55 -0.23
CA ASP A 465 -20.95 10.87 -1.47
C ASP A 465 -20.25 11.84 -2.44
N GLU A 466 -20.66 13.10 -2.51
CA GLU A 466 -19.97 14.17 -3.27
C GLU A 466 -18.51 14.32 -2.80
N ILE A 467 -18.28 14.48 -1.49
CA ILE A 467 -16.91 14.60 -0.95
C ILE A 467 -16.11 13.33 -1.24
N ARG A 468 -16.72 12.15 -1.05
CA ARG A 468 -16.05 10.87 -1.32
C ARG A 468 -15.66 10.74 -2.80
N SER A 469 -16.51 11.15 -3.74
CA SER A 469 -16.21 11.08 -5.18
C SER A 469 -14.97 11.90 -5.52
N VAL A 470 -14.78 13.06 -4.91
CA VAL A 470 -13.57 13.87 -5.11
C VAL A 470 -12.29 13.10 -4.74
N TYR A 471 -12.30 12.32 -3.65
CA TYR A 471 -11.16 11.46 -3.29
C TYR A 471 -10.93 10.36 -4.34
N VAL A 472 -12.01 9.71 -4.77
CA VAL A 472 -11.94 8.62 -5.77
C VAL A 472 -11.37 9.16 -7.09
N ASP A 473 -11.90 10.27 -7.59
CA ASP A 473 -11.50 10.88 -8.86
C ASP A 473 -10.05 11.37 -8.83
N LEU A 474 -9.66 12.04 -7.75
CA LEU A 474 -8.30 12.55 -7.61
C LEU A 474 -7.27 11.41 -7.47
N LEU A 475 -7.61 10.33 -6.77
CA LEU A 475 -6.74 9.15 -6.66
C LEU A 475 -6.66 8.35 -7.96
N ALA A 476 -7.72 8.36 -8.78
CA ALA A 476 -7.74 7.71 -10.08
C ALA A 476 -6.91 8.47 -11.13
N ASP A 477 -6.99 9.80 -11.13
CA ASP A 477 -6.26 10.66 -12.06
C ASP A 477 -5.55 11.78 -11.28
N TRP A 478 -4.36 11.47 -10.76
CA TRP A 478 -3.60 12.40 -9.93
C TRP A 478 -2.98 13.52 -10.75
N ARG A 479 -3.60 14.70 -10.67
CA ARG A 479 -3.15 15.93 -11.35
C ARG A 479 -2.51 16.95 -10.40
N ALA A 480 -2.55 16.71 -9.11
CA ALA A 480 -1.89 17.55 -8.13
C ALA A 480 -0.36 17.33 -8.16
N GLY A 481 0.37 18.29 -8.65
CA GLY A 481 1.84 18.29 -8.71
C GLY A 481 2.45 19.44 -7.91
N PRO A 482 3.75 19.43 -7.62
CA PRO A 482 4.41 20.46 -6.82
C PRO A 482 4.43 21.86 -7.46
N THR A 483 4.10 21.95 -8.75
CA THR A 483 4.07 23.19 -9.54
C THR A 483 2.72 23.51 -10.16
N GLY A 484 1.74 22.61 -10.02
CA GLY A 484 0.38 22.78 -10.52
C GLY A 484 -0.53 23.11 -9.34
N GLY A 485 -1.03 24.35 -9.29
CA GLY A 485 -2.25 24.61 -8.55
C GLY A 485 -3.30 23.57 -8.96
N LEU A 486 -4.21 23.24 -8.10
CA LEU A 486 -5.39 22.44 -8.43
C LEU A 486 -6.04 23.12 -9.63
N ASP A 487 -5.82 22.55 -10.84
CA ASP A 487 -6.49 23.08 -12.05
C ASP A 487 -7.99 23.12 -11.74
N GLY A 488 -8.59 24.30 -11.87
CA GLY A 488 -9.92 24.69 -11.36
C GLY A 488 -11.11 23.91 -11.94
N ARG A 489 -10.99 22.61 -12.11
CA ARG A 489 -12.01 21.64 -12.54
C ARG A 489 -12.33 20.53 -11.56
N ALA A 490 -11.78 20.56 -10.34
CA ALA A 490 -12.45 19.86 -9.25
C ALA A 490 -13.62 20.76 -8.84
N GLY A 491 -14.72 20.69 -9.59
CA GLY A 491 -15.96 21.39 -9.26
C GLY A 491 -16.38 20.95 -7.87
N MET A 492 -16.01 21.74 -6.86
CA MET A 492 -16.62 21.59 -5.54
C MET A 492 -18.06 22.03 -5.66
N PRO A 493 -19.03 21.26 -5.20
CA PRO A 493 -20.39 21.73 -5.08
C PRO A 493 -20.42 22.95 -4.17
N SER A 494 -21.02 24.01 -4.67
CA SER A 494 -21.27 25.28 -3.95
C SER A 494 -22.21 25.08 -2.77
#